data_f1bdd8947cea4a35b2c4c9ac5293cf2e
#
_entry.id   f1bdd8947cea4a35b2c4c9ac5293cf2e
#
_cell.length_a   1.000
_cell.length_b   1.000
_cell.length_c   1.000
_cell.angle_alpha   90.00
_cell.angle_beta   90.00
_cell.angle_gamma   90.00
#
_symmetry.space_group_name_H-M   'P 1'
#
loop_
_entity.id
_entity.type
_entity.pdbx_description
1 polymer ?
#
loop_
_entity_poly.entity_id
_entity_poly.type
_entity_poly.pdbx_seq_one_letter_code
_entity_poly.pdbx_strand_id
1 'polypeptide(L)'
;MKAFITVVGRDTVGVVAKVSGLCCELGINIEDVSQSILQGMFAMIMLVDLSNCTVSHEELHQRTDALAAEIGMQVSLTRQEVFDAMHTI
;
A
#
# COMPACT_ATOMS: atom_id res chain seq x y z
N MET A 1 -10.76 10.63 -2.07
CA MET A 1 -9.58 10.75 -1.19
C MET A 1 -8.49 9.82 -1.68
N LYS A 2 -7.27 10.32 -1.79
CA LYS A 2 -6.15 9.54 -2.27
C LYS A 2 -5.15 9.26 -1.17
N ALA A 3 -4.42 8.16 -1.33
CA ALA A 3 -3.42 7.73 -0.37
C ALA A 3 -2.28 7.02 -1.08
N PHE A 4 -1.16 6.89 -0.39
CA PHE A 4 -0.04 6.09 -0.84
C PHE A 4 0.05 4.84 0.03
N ILE A 5 0.18 3.69 -0.61
CA ILE A 5 0.52 2.44 0.05
C ILE A 5 1.96 2.15 -0.28
N THR A 6 2.81 2.05 0.74
CA THR A 6 4.22 1.71 0.57
C THR A 6 4.47 0.32 1.11
N VAL A 7 5.21 -0.49 0.35
CA VAL A 7 5.54 -1.87 0.72
C VAL A 7 7.05 -2.03 0.60
N VAL A 8 7.70 -2.40 1.69
CA VAL A 8 9.16 -2.55 1.73
C VAL A 8 9.52 -3.83 2.48
N GLY A 9 10.39 -4.63 1.90
CA GLY A 9 10.85 -5.83 2.54
C GLY A 9 11.65 -6.70 1.62
N ARG A 10 11.96 -7.91 2.08
CA ARG A 10 12.70 -8.88 1.27
C ARG A 10 11.79 -9.37 0.15
N ASP A 11 12.30 -9.35 -1.08
CA ASP A 11 11.51 -9.76 -2.24
C ASP A 11 11.06 -11.22 -2.09
N THR A 12 9.78 -11.45 -2.38
CA THR A 12 9.17 -12.77 -2.34
C THR A 12 8.06 -12.86 -3.37
N VAL A 13 7.76 -14.09 -3.77
CA VAL A 13 6.75 -14.35 -4.80
C VAL A 13 5.36 -13.93 -4.33
N GLY A 14 4.63 -13.25 -5.19
CA GLY A 14 3.22 -12.96 -4.96
C GLY A 14 2.91 -11.71 -4.18
N VAL A 15 3.92 -10.89 -3.84
CA VAL A 15 3.69 -9.66 -3.06
C VAL A 15 2.72 -8.72 -3.79
N VAL A 16 2.98 -8.44 -5.07
CA VAL A 16 2.13 -7.53 -5.85
C VAL A 16 0.71 -8.08 -5.94
N ALA A 17 0.57 -9.38 -6.16
CA ALA A 17 -0.75 -10.00 -6.28
C ALA A 17 -1.53 -9.89 -4.97
N LYS A 18 -0.88 -10.08 -3.83
CA LYS A 18 -1.56 -10.01 -2.53
C LYS A 18 -1.97 -8.59 -2.18
N VAL A 19 -1.10 -7.61 -2.43
CA VAL A 19 -1.43 -6.20 -2.18
C VAL A 19 -2.55 -5.75 -3.11
N SER A 20 -2.46 -6.07 -4.40
CA SER A 20 -3.50 -5.74 -5.37
C SER A 20 -4.81 -6.44 -5.05
N GLY A 21 -4.74 -7.68 -4.58
CA GLY A 21 -5.92 -8.44 -4.18
C GLY A 21 -6.66 -7.78 -3.02
N LEU A 22 -5.93 -7.28 -2.03
CA LEU A 22 -6.54 -6.55 -0.94
C LEU A 22 -7.23 -5.29 -1.44
N CYS A 23 -6.58 -4.53 -2.33
CA CYS A 23 -7.18 -3.34 -2.91
C CYS A 23 -8.46 -3.68 -3.66
N CYS A 24 -8.43 -4.73 -4.46
CA CYS A 24 -9.61 -5.18 -5.21
C CYS A 24 -10.75 -5.54 -4.28
N GLU A 25 -10.46 -6.32 -3.23
CA GLU A 25 -11.45 -6.76 -2.25
C GLU A 25 -12.13 -5.58 -1.56
N LEU A 26 -11.39 -4.54 -1.25
CA LEU A 26 -11.89 -3.40 -0.49
C LEU A 26 -12.41 -2.25 -1.38
N GLY A 27 -12.43 -2.42 -2.69
CA GLY A 27 -12.91 -1.38 -3.59
C GLY A 27 -11.94 -0.21 -3.75
N ILE A 28 -10.67 -0.46 -3.53
CA ILE A 28 -9.63 0.56 -3.66
C ILE A 28 -9.10 0.55 -5.09
N ASN A 29 -9.15 1.69 -5.76
CA ASN A 29 -8.64 1.80 -7.13
C ASN A 29 -7.15 2.17 -7.12
N ILE A 30 -6.35 1.36 -7.80
CA ILE A 30 -4.92 1.62 -7.93
C ILE A 30 -4.72 2.52 -9.15
N GLU A 31 -4.17 3.72 -8.93
CA GLU A 31 -4.00 4.71 -9.98
C GLU A 31 -2.58 4.71 -10.57
N ASP A 32 -1.60 4.40 -9.74
CA ASP A 32 -0.20 4.39 -10.18
C ASP A 32 0.61 3.49 -9.28
N VAL A 33 1.65 2.87 -9.84
CA VAL A 33 2.52 1.96 -9.11
C VAL A 33 3.96 2.21 -9.55
N SER A 34 4.84 2.38 -8.58
CA SER A 34 6.28 2.42 -8.82
C SER A 34 6.93 1.37 -7.95
N GLN A 35 7.77 0.52 -8.53
CA GLN A 35 8.43 -0.53 -7.78
C GLN A 35 9.86 -0.70 -8.24
N SER A 36 10.71 -1.16 -7.33
CA SER A 36 12.09 -1.51 -7.66
C SER A 36 12.55 -2.65 -6.76
N ILE A 37 13.52 -3.40 -7.27
CA ILE A 37 14.18 -4.46 -6.52
C ILE A 37 15.67 -4.16 -6.56
N LEU A 38 16.27 -4.02 -5.37
CA LEU A 38 17.69 -3.71 -5.26
C LEU A 38 18.30 -4.65 -4.22
N GLN A 39 19.21 -5.50 -4.67
CA GLN A 39 19.90 -6.45 -3.80
C GLN A 39 18.95 -7.32 -2.97
N GLY A 40 17.88 -7.80 -3.61
CA GLY A 40 16.90 -8.65 -2.96
C GLY A 40 15.88 -7.91 -2.10
N MET A 41 15.97 -6.58 -2.01
CA MET A 41 14.99 -5.76 -1.31
C MET A 41 13.97 -5.23 -2.29
N PHE A 42 12.70 -5.48 -1.98
CA PHE A 42 11.55 -5.01 -2.75
C PHE A 42 11.04 -3.71 -2.14
N ALA A 43 10.78 -2.72 -2.98
CA ALA A 43 10.18 -1.47 -2.55
C ALA A 43 9.12 -1.06 -3.56
N MET A 44 7.91 -0.78 -3.10
CA MET A 44 6.79 -0.40 -3.96
C MET A 44 6.03 0.74 -3.33
N ILE A 45 5.66 1.71 -4.16
CA ILE A 45 4.77 2.80 -3.78
C ILE A 45 3.58 2.78 -4.74
N MET A 46 2.38 2.73 -4.17
CA MET A 46 1.14 2.73 -4.95
C MET A 46 0.32 3.96 -4.60
N LEU A 47 -0.09 4.70 -5.62
CA LEU A 47 -1.09 5.76 -5.44
C LEU A 47 -2.46 5.15 -5.63
N VAL A 48 -3.32 5.29 -4.64
CA VAL A 48 -4.64 4.67 -4.66
C VAL A 48 -5.72 5.71 -4.37
N ASP A 49 -6.92 5.44 -4.88
CA ASP A 49 -8.11 6.23 -4.60
C ASP A 49 -9.01 5.44 -3.65
N LEU A 50 -9.31 6.03 -2.50
CA LEU A 50 -10.11 5.42 -1.44
C LEU A 50 -11.58 5.81 -1.52
N SER A 51 -12.00 6.53 -2.56
CA SER A 51 -13.36 7.06 -2.65
C SER A 51 -14.45 5.98 -2.57
N ASN A 52 -14.16 4.79 -3.09
CA ASN A 52 -15.10 3.67 -3.10
C ASN A 52 -14.68 2.56 -2.14
N CYS A 53 -13.80 2.86 -1.19
CA CYS A 53 -13.38 1.87 -0.21
C CYS A 53 -14.57 1.45 0.65
N THR A 54 -14.73 0.13 0.84
CA THR A 54 -15.91 -0.45 1.48
C THR A 54 -15.78 -0.56 2.98
N VAL A 55 -14.63 -0.22 3.55
CA VAL A 55 -14.40 -0.31 5.00
C VAL A 55 -13.98 1.04 5.55
N SER A 56 -14.08 1.18 6.88
CA SER A 56 -13.63 2.39 7.56
C SER A 56 -12.11 2.53 7.47
N HIS A 57 -11.62 3.73 7.71
CA HIS A 57 -10.19 4.00 7.72
C HIS A 57 -9.47 3.14 8.77
N GLU A 58 -10.08 2.98 9.93
CA GLU A 58 -9.53 2.15 10.99
C GLU A 58 -9.43 0.69 10.57
N GLU A 59 -10.48 0.16 9.97
CA GLU A 59 -10.47 -1.23 9.48
C GLU A 59 -9.46 -1.40 8.35
N LEU A 60 -9.30 -0.39 7.50
CA LEU A 60 -8.31 -0.41 6.42
C LEU A 60 -6.91 -0.55 7.00
N HIS A 61 -6.58 0.20 8.05
CA HIS A 61 -5.28 0.06 8.73
C HIS A 61 -5.10 -1.34 9.30
N GLN A 62 -6.15 -1.90 9.91
CA GLN A 62 -6.09 -3.27 10.44
C GLN A 62 -5.82 -4.29 9.33
N ARG A 63 -6.46 -4.11 8.17
CA ARG A 63 -6.29 -5.01 7.05
C ARG A 63 -4.89 -4.89 6.44
N THR A 64 -4.34 -3.69 6.35
CA THR A 64 -2.97 -3.51 5.86
C THR A 64 -1.95 -4.06 6.82
N ASP A 65 -2.18 -3.94 8.14
CA ASP A 65 -1.29 -4.52 9.14
C ASP A 65 -1.32 -6.05 9.08
N ALA A 66 -2.50 -6.63 8.88
CA ALA A 66 -2.64 -8.08 8.74
C ALA A 66 -1.91 -8.58 7.49
N LEU A 67 -2.03 -7.85 6.39
CA LEU A 67 -1.33 -8.19 5.16
C LEU A 67 0.18 -8.12 5.35
N ALA A 68 0.66 -7.08 6.03
CA ALA A 68 2.07 -6.91 6.32
C ALA A 68 2.62 -8.12 7.08
N ALA A 69 1.90 -8.60 8.07
CA ALA A 69 2.29 -9.78 8.83
C ALA A 69 2.28 -11.04 7.95
N GLU A 70 1.29 -11.16 7.07
CA GLU A 70 1.17 -12.31 6.19
C GLU A 70 2.33 -12.41 5.20
N ILE A 71 2.72 -11.29 4.59
CA ILE A 71 3.77 -11.29 3.57
C ILE A 71 5.17 -11.04 4.14
N GLY A 72 5.27 -10.74 5.44
CA GLY A 72 6.55 -10.49 6.09
C GLY A 72 7.22 -9.22 5.64
N MET A 73 6.45 -8.19 5.30
CA MET A 73 6.97 -6.90 4.84
C MET A 73 6.36 -5.77 5.64
N GLN A 74 6.97 -4.59 5.56
CA GLN A 74 6.39 -3.37 6.10
C GLN A 74 5.43 -2.79 5.07
N VAL A 75 4.18 -2.59 5.48
CA VAL A 75 3.16 -1.98 4.63
C VAL A 75 2.64 -0.75 5.38
N SER A 76 2.73 0.39 4.73
CA SER A 76 2.28 1.66 5.31
C SER A 76 1.23 2.29 4.41
N LEU A 77 0.20 2.86 5.03
CA LEU A 77 -0.82 3.63 4.34
C LEU A 77 -0.73 5.07 4.82
N THR A 78 -0.49 6.00 3.90
CA THR A 78 -0.37 7.42 4.22
C THR A 78 -1.26 8.20 3.27
N ARG A 79 -2.13 9.05 3.80
CA ARG A 79 -2.96 9.91 2.95
C ARG A 79 -2.07 10.82 2.12
N GLN A 80 -2.50 11.10 0.90
CA GLN A 80 -1.73 11.95 -0.01
C GLN A 80 -1.44 13.32 0.61
N GLU A 81 -2.41 13.93 1.28
CA GLU A 81 -2.24 15.24 1.90
C GLU A 81 -1.15 15.23 2.99
N VAL A 82 -1.05 14.13 3.76
CA VAL A 82 -0.02 13.99 4.78
C VAL A 82 1.34 13.76 4.13
N PHE A 83 1.37 12.92 3.10
CA PHE A 83 2.59 12.64 2.34
C PHE A 83 3.15 13.91 1.72
N ASP A 84 2.28 14.71 1.09
CA ASP A 84 2.68 15.96 0.45
C ASP A 84 3.23 16.95 1.48
N ALA A 85 2.62 17.01 2.67
CA ALA A 85 3.10 17.89 3.74
C ALA A 85 4.50 17.49 4.22
N MET A 86 4.80 16.19 4.25
CA MET A 86 6.13 15.72 4.64
C MET A 86 7.19 15.99 3.57
N HIS A 87 6.78 16.15 2.31
CA HIS A 87 7.68 16.43 1.20
C HIS A 87 7.81 17.91 0.88
N THR A 88 7.16 18.78 1.63
CA THR A 88 7.26 20.22 1.45
C THR A 88 8.60 20.70 1.98
N ILE A 89 9.34 21.34 1.13
CA ILE A 89 10.63 21.94 1.50
C ILE A 89 10.47 23.44 1.58
#